data_4644b896a766b08c13d1a36f92ae2e16
#
_entry.id   4644b896a766b08c13d1a36f92ae2e16
#
_cell.length_a   1.000
_cell.length_b   1.000
_cell.length_c   1.000
_cell.angle_alpha   90.00
_cell.angle_beta   90.00
_cell.angle_gamma   90.00
#
_symmetry.space_group_name_H-M   'P 1'
#
loop_
_entity.id
_entity.type
_entity.pdbx_description
1 polymer ?
#
loop_
_entity_poly.entity_id
_entity_poly.type
_entity_poly.pdbx_seq_one_letter_code
_entity_poly.pdbx_strand_id
1 'polypeptide(L)'
;MNTNAIEIRGLVKNYPNFTLGPVDLTVPRGAIYGLIGPNGAGKTTAIDLIFSMGRNDAGTIRILGLDHRADEVALKQRAAYVSPELNFQVWGNIGKAIRFVRGFYPTWNDAYCLSLMKAFHLDPDEKIVTLSFGAKTKLSLLLALSREPEVLILDEPTTGLDAISKQQVFAELLKAVEDGHRTVLVSSHGLTDIERFADHVGMIKQGKLLFEGRMDEVVDRFRLAEFFSVNGTTFATRPGLTILKHTENRWRALLDQTTDAQSWLQAQGARDISLTKLTLEDLFVALAKEDEEI
;
A
#
# COMPACT_ATOMS: atom_id res chain seq x y z
N MET A 1 2.84 25.49 -1.22
CA MET A 1 1.85 24.64 -0.52
C MET A 1 2.46 23.25 -0.40
N ASN A 2 2.28 22.55 0.72
CA ASN A 2 2.80 21.17 0.84
C ASN A 2 2.04 20.29 -0.15
N THR A 3 2.76 19.69 -1.10
CA THR A 3 2.18 18.82 -2.16
C THR A 3 1.89 17.41 -1.65
N ASN A 4 2.35 17.08 -0.43
CA ASN A 4 2.24 15.74 0.14
C ASN A 4 1.14 15.69 1.20
N ALA A 5 0.39 14.59 1.22
CA ALA A 5 -0.60 14.28 2.25
C ALA A 5 0.05 13.58 3.44
N ILE A 6 1.01 12.66 3.18
CA ILE A 6 1.77 11.98 4.22
C ILE A 6 3.25 12.10 3.88
N GLU A 7 4.05 12.44 4.89
CA GLU A 7 5.51 12.48 4.81
C GLU A 7 6.11 11.72 5.99
N ILE A 8 6.95 10.75 5.69
CA ILE A 8 7.70 9.96 6.65
C ILE A 8 9.18 10.17 6.38
N ARG A 9 9.97 10.44 7.42
CA ARG A 9 11.41 10.62 7.33
C ARG A 9 12.13 9.84 8.42
N GLY A 10 12.98 8.91 8.01
CA GLY A 10 13.81 8.09 8.88
C GLY A 10 13.03 7.30 9.93
N LEU A 11 11.82 6.84 9.58
CA LEU A 11 10.97 6.11 10.53
C LEU A 11 11.61 4.80 10.95
N VAL A 12 11.77 4.61 12.27
CA VAL A 12 12.27 3.36 12.85
C VAL A 12 11.34 2.89 13.95
N LYS A 13 11.08 1.60 13.97
CA LYS A 13 10.42 0.89 15.06
C LYS A 13 11.10 -0.47 15.29
N ASN A 14 11.58 -0.68 16.51
CA ASN A 14 12.24 -1.92 16.91
C ASN A 14 11.29 -2.80 17.71
N TYR A 15 11.24 -4.05 17.36
CA TYR A 15 10.63 -5.16 18.11
C TYR A 15 11.71 -6.23 18.36
N PRO A 16 11.50 -7.16 19.31
CA PRO A 16 12.52 -8.15 19.64
C PRO A 16 13.06 -8.95 18.43
N ASN A 17 12.20 -9.26 17.45
CA ASN A 17 12.53 -10.10 16.30
C ASN A 17 12.32 -9.40 14.95
N PHE A 18 12.06 -8.09 14.94
CA PHE A 18 11.77 -7.36 13.73
C PHE A 18 12.09 -5.86 13.90
N THR A 19 12.69 -5.25 12.90
CA THR A 19 12.89 -3.81 12.84
C THR A 19 12.25 -3.25 11.57
N LEU A 20 11.33 -2.29 11.73
CA LEU A 20 10.89 -1.44 10.64
C LEU A 20 11.86 -0.26 10.54
N GLY A 21 12.41 -0.03 9.36
CA GLY A 21 13.16 1.19 9.07
C GLY A 21 14.68 1.04 8.97
N PRO A 22 15.37 2.16 8.72
CA PRO A 22 14.74 3.47 8.46
C PRO A 22 13.88 3.48 7.18
N VAL A 23 12.67 4.08 7.28
CA VAL A 23 11.76 4.24 6.15
C VAL A 23 11.55 5.72 5.88
N ASP A 24 11.78 6.11 4.63
CA ASP A 24 11.35 7.38 4.04
C ASP A 24 10.22 7.08 3.07
N LEU A 25 9.06 7.73 3.21
CA LEU A 25 7.89 7.49 2.36
C LEU A 25 7.11 8.78 2.17
N THR A 26 6.63 9.00 0.95
CA THR A 26 5.91 10.21 0.58
C THR A 26 4.64 9.88 -0.19
N VAL A 27 3.48 10.26 0.35
CA VAL A 27 2.19 10.11 -0.33
C VAL A 27 1.73 11.46 -0.86
N PRO A 28 1.66 11.65 -2.19
CA PRO A 28 1.17 12.89 -2.79
C PRO A 28 -0.30 13.14 -2.48
N ARG A 29 -0.71 14.42 -2.43
CA ARG A 29 -2.12 14.78 -2.27
C ARG A 29 -2.93 14.38 -3.51
N GLY A 30 -4.17 13.97 -3.30
CA GLY A 30 -5.11 13.61 -4.36
C GLY A 30 -4.84 12.27 -5.02
N ALA A 31 -3.88 11.49 -4.54
CA ALA A 31 -3.47 10.23 -5.13
C ALA A 31 -3.96 9.01 -4.33
N ILE A 32 -4.08 7.88 -5.02
CA ILE A 32 -4.13 6.55 -4.40
C ILE A 32 -2.71 5.98 -4.37
N TYR A 33 -2.21 5.75 -3.16
CA TYR A 33 -0.89 5.15 -2.93
C TYR A 33 -1.03 3.72 -2.42
N GLY A 34 -0.48 2.76 -3.17
CA GLY A 34 -0.41 1.36 -2.79
C GLY A 34 0.85 1.05 -1.98
N LEU A 35 0.73 0.62 -0.73
CA LEU A 35 1.82 0.10 0.09
C LEU A 35 1.83 -1.42 -0.01
N ILE A 36 2.76 -1.97 -0.77
CA ILE A 36 2.84 -3.41 -1.04
C ILE A 36 4.00 -4.08 -0.31
N GLY A 37 3.93 -5.37 -0.17
CA GLY A 37 4.99 -6.17 0.46
C GLY A 37 4.47 -7.51 0.94
N PRO A 38 5.35 -8.51 1.18
CA PRO A 38 4.95 -9.81 1.71
C PRO A 38 4.34 -9.69 3.12
N ASN A 39 3.71 -10.77 3.58
CA ASN A 39 3.23 -10.84 4.96
C ASN A 39 4.41 -10.72 5.93
N GLY A 40 4.23 -9.95 7.01
CA GLY A 40 5.30 -9.67 7.96
C GLY A 40 6.34 -8.64 7.50
N ALA A 41 6.21 -8.05 6.31
CA ALA A 41 7.14 -7.04 5.81
C ALA A 41 7.16 -5.72 6.61
N GLY A 42 6.09 -5.45 7.40
CA GLY A 42 5.97 -4.24 8.21
C GLY A 42 4.94 -3.22 7.70
N LYS A 43 4.08 -3.58 6.73
CA LYS A 43 3.02 -2.70 6.19
C LYS A 43 2.07 -2.20 7.29
N THR A 44 1.44 -3.13 8.03
CA THR A 44 0.55 -2.80 9.16
C THR A 44 1.28 -2.00 10.23
N THR A 45 2.52 -2.37 10.56
CA THR A 45 3.33 -1.61 11.51
C THR A 45 3.55 -0.16 11.06
N ALA A 46 3.88 0.06 9.78
CA ALA A 46 4.04 1.41 9.24
C ALA A 46 2.72 2.19 9.31
N ILE A 47 1.60 1.58 8.92
CA ILE A 47 0.27 2.18 8.96
C ILE A 47 -0.17 2.52 10.39
N ASP A 48 0.04 1.63 11.35
CA ASP A 48 -0.28 1.88 12.76
C ASP A 48 0.50 3.07 13.31
N LEU A 49 1.79 3.17 12.97
CA LEU A 49 2.62 4.32 13.37
C LEU A 49 2.15 5.61 12.71
N ILE A 50 1.76 5.58 11.43
CA ILE A 50 1.20 6.75 10.73
C ILE A 50 -0.06 7.24 11.45
N PHE A 51 -0.96 6.34 11.86
CA PHE A 51 -2.20 6.70 12.54
C PHE A 51 -2.06 6.86 14.08
N SER A 52 -0.83 6.92 14.60
CA SER A 52 -0.52 7.10 16.04
C SER A 52 -1.01 5.96 16.93
N MET A 53 -1.21 4.76 16.41
CA MET A 53 -1.61 3.57 17.17
C MET A 53 -0.41 2.91 17.89
N GLY A 54 0.80 3.36 17.57
CA GLY A 54 2.03 2.92 18.22
C GLY A 54 3.05 4.04 18.36
N ARG A 55 4.17 3.79 19.03
CA ARG A 55 5.26 4.76 19.19
C ARG A 55 6.46 4.35 18.32
N ASN A 56 6.88 5.24 17.41
CA ASN A 56 8.15 5.11 16.69
C ASN A 56 9.34 5.36 17.64
N ASP A 57 10.46 4.73 17.35
CA ASP A 57 11.68 4.86 18.13
C ASP A 57 12.57 5.98 17.56
N ALA A 58 12.48 6.22 16.24
CA ALA A 58 13.13 7.34 15.57
C ALA A 58 12.32 7.80 14.34
N GLY A 59 12.72 8.93 13.78
CA GLY A 59 12.10 9.52 12.60
C GLY A 59 10.89 10.38 12.91
N THR A 60 10.32 10.97 11.85
CA THR A 60 9.17 11.87 11.92
C THR A 60 8.07 11.44 10.95
N ILE A 61 6.83 11.66 11.35
CA ILE A 61 5.65 11.43 10.51
C ILE A 61 4.82 12.71 10.50
N ARG A 62 4.49 13.20 9.31
CA ARG A 62 3.59 14.34 9.11
C ARG A 62 2.44 13.93 8.21
N ILE A 63 1.23 14.32 8.60
CA ILE A 63 0.01 14.13 7.79
C ILE A 63 -0.60 15.51 7.58
N LEU A 64 -0.86 15.88 6.32
CA LEU A 64 -1.36 17.20 5.94
C LEU A 64 -0.50 18.37 6.48
N GLY A 65 0.80 18.11 6.69
CA GLY A 65 1.75 19.06 7.26
C GLY A 65 1.77 19.12 8.79
N LEU A 66 0.83 18.44 9.48
CA LEU A 66 0.73 18.37 10.95
C LEU A 66 1.56 17.20 11.49
N ASP A 67 2.11 17.35 12.70
CA ASP A 67 2.78 16.26 13.37
C ASP A 67 1.76 15.21 13.85
N HIS A 68 1.99 13.93 13.53
CA HIS A 68 1.00 12.86 13.76
C HIS A 68 0.64 12.66 15.24
N ARG A 69 1.46 13.15 16.19
CA ARG A 69 1.23 13.04 17.63
C ARG A 69 0.88 14.33 18.30
N ALA A 70 1.65 15.38 18.01
CA ALA A 70 1.40 16.69 18.62
C ALA A 70 0.00 17.22 18.24
N ASP A 71 -0.43 16.91 17.00
CA ASP A 71 -1.70 17.35 16.44
C ASP A 71 -2.74 16.22 16.30
N GLU A 72 -2.62 15.14 17.07
CA GLU A 72 -3.38 13.88 16.90
C GLU A 72 -4.90 14.11 16.82
N VAL A 73 -5.48 14.94 17.67
CA VAL A 73 -6.93 15.19 17.68
C VAL A 73 -7.36 15.90 16.38
N ALA A 74 -6.61 16.92 15.96
CA ALA A 74 -6.90 17.63 14.70
C ALA A 74 -6.75 16.71 13.50
N LEU A 75 -5.75 15.84 13.50
CA LEU A 75 -5.53 14.85 12.45
C LEU A 75 -6.66 13.82 12.38
N LYS A 76 -7.11 13.27 13.51
CA LYS A 76 -8.19 12.28 13.55
C LYS A 76 -9.54 12.84 13.12
N GLN A 77 -9.72 14.16 13.10
CA GLN A 77 -10.88 14.80 12.46
C GLN A 77 -10.78 14.78 10.92
N ARG A 78 -9.57 14.87 10.37
CA ARG A 78 -9.29 15.02 8.93
C ARG A 78 -8.81 13.73 8.27
N ALA A 79 -8.36 12.76 9.04
CA ALA A 79 -7.90 11.45 8.58
C ALA A 79 -8.80 10.33 9.09
N ALA A 80 -9.02 9.31 8.28
CA ALA A 80 -9.75 8.12 8.66
C ALA A 80 -8.86 6.87 8.49
N TYR A 81 -9.09 5.89 9.36
CA TYR A 81 -8.41 4.60 9.33
C TYR A 81 -9.42 3.47 9.23
N VAL A 82 -9.12 2.49 8.40
CA VAL A 82 -9.90 1.25 8.23
C VAL A 82 -8.94 0.07 8.26
N SER A 83 -9.27 -0.91 9.10
CA SER A 83 -8.57 -2.18 9.22
C SER A 83 -9.57 -3.29 9.44
N PRO A 84 -9.27 -4.54 9.03
CA PRO A 84 -10.11 -5.70 9.32
C PRO A 84 -10.33 -5.96 10.82
N GLU A 85 -9.43 -5.45 11.66
CA GLU A 85 -9.48 -5.63 13.12
C GLU A 85 -10.50 -4.70 13.81
N LEU A 86 -10.99 -3.66 13.11
CA LEU A 86 -11.99 -2.75 13.67
C LEU A 86 -13.30 -3.48 13.98
N ASN A 87 -13.73 -3.37 15.22
CA ASN A 87 -14.92 -4.08 15.71
C ASN A 87 -15.99 -3.09 16.20
N PHE A 88 -17.13 -3.08 15.51
CA PHE A 88 -18.26 -2.22 15.82
C PHE A 88 -19.42 -2.97 16.52
N GLN A 89 -19.24 -4.22 16.93
CA GLN A 89 -20.30 -5.07 17.50
C GLN A 89 -20.94 -4.48 18.74
N VAL A 90 -20.20 -3.69 19.53
CA VAL A 90 -20.69 -3.04 20.75
C VAL A 90 -21.90 -2.13 20.54
N TRP A 91 -22.11 -1.60 19.33
CA TRP A 91 -23.25 -0.74 19.01
C TRP A 91 -24.50 -1.52 18.59
N GLY A 92 -24.42 -2.84 18.45
CA GLY A 92 -25.54 -3.74 18.18
C GLY A 92 -25.94 -3.80 16.72
N ASN A 93 -26.47 -2.71 16.12
CA ASN A 93 -26.83 -2.67 14.69
C ASN A 93 -26.16 -1.52 13.95
N ILE A 94 -26.18 -1.60 12.61
CA ILE A 94 -25.53 -0.65 11.69
C ILE A 94 -26.01 0.78 11.95
N GLY A 95 -27.34 1.02 12.07
CA GLY A 95 -27.89 2.36 12.28
C GLY A 95 -27.45 3.00 13.61
N LYS A 96 -27.23 2.19 14.66
CA LYS A 96 -26.69 2.70 15.93
C LYS A 96 -25.21 3.06 15.81
N ALA A 97 -24.41 2.24 15.10
CA ALA A 97 -23.01 2.55 14.82
C ALA A 97 -22.88 3.86 14.03
N ILE A 98 -23.68 4.04 12.97
CA ILE A 98 -23.72 5.28 12.18
C ILE A 98 -24.06 6.48 13.08
N ARG A 99 -25.12 6.42 13.87
CA ARG A 99 -25.51 7.53 14.78
C ARG A 99 -24.42 7.87 15.78
N PHE A 100 -23.74 6.87 16.32
CA PHE A 100 -22.67 7.06 17.27
C PHE A 100 -21.48 7.78 16.62
N VAL A 101 -20.96 7.24 15.52
CA VAL A 101 -19.78 7.81 14.83
C VAL A 101 -20.07 9.21 14.31
N ARG A 102 -21.25 9.43 13.71
CA ARG A 102 -21.70 10.74 13.22
C ARG A 102 -21.58 11.85 14.28
N GLY A 103 -21.86 11.54 15.55
CA GLY A 103 -21.81 12.50 16.65
C GLY A 103 -20.45 13.12 16.93
N PHE A 104 -19.35 12.50 16.43
CA PHE A 104 -17.98 12.98 16.63
C PHE A 104 -17.42 13.79 15.46
N TYR A 105 -18.08 13.77 14.28
CA TYR A 105 -17.54 14.36 13.07
C TYR A 105 -18.48 15.42 12.48
N PRO A 106 -18.16 16.72 12.64
CA PRO A 106 -18.96 17.81 12.08
C PRO A 106 -19.07 17.77 10.56
N THR A 107 -18.10 17.16 9.89
CA THR A 107 -18.02 17.00 8.41
C THR A 107 -18.82 15.80 7.91
N TRP A 108 -19.57 15.11 8.79
CA TRP A 108 -20.34 13.93 8.38
C TRP A 108 -21.36 14.25 7.28
N ASN A 109 -21.31 13.49 6.19
CA ASN A 109 -22.20 13.65 5.03
C ASN A 109 -23.29 12.56 5.02
N ASP A 110 -24.51 12.93 5.43
CA ASP A 110 -25.66 12.00 5.48
C ASP A 110 -26.05 11.48 4.09
N ALA A 111 -25.99 12.34 3.06
CA ALA A 111 -26.34 11.94 1.70
C ALA A 111 -25.33 10.90 1.15
N TYR A 112 -24.05 11.12 1.41
CA TYR A 112 -23.01 10.16 1.02
C TYR A 112 -23.13 8.86 1.82
N CYS A 113 -23.39 8.92 3.12
CA CYS A 113 -23.67 7.74 3.96
C CYS A 113 -24.82 6.90 3.38
N LEU A 114 -25.93 7.50 3.01
CA LEU A 114 -27.08 6.82 2.39
C LEU A 114 -26.72 6.20 1.03
N SER A 115 -25.90 6.88 0.23
CA SER A 115 -25.43 6.33 -1.05
C SER A 115 -24.54 5.12 -0.87
N LEU A 116 -23.63 5.16 0.10
CA LEU A 116 -22.75 4.04 0.46
C LEU A 116 -23.54 2.84 1.03
N MET A 117 -24.56 3.09 1.87
CA MET A 117 -25.45 2.03 2.34
C MET A 117 -26.10 1.27 1.18
N LYS A 118 -26.58 2.00 0.16
CA LYS A 118 -27.16 1.38 -1.06
C LYS A 118 -26.08 0.62 -1.86
N ALA A 119 -24.93 1.24 -2.11
CA ALA A 119 -23.83 0.65 -2.90
C ALA A 119 -23.29 -0.64 -2.25
N PHE A 120 -23.22 -0.66 -0.93
CA PHE A 120 -22.70 -1.79 -0.15
C PHE A 120 -23.76 -2.79 0.29
N HIS A 121 -25.04 -2.53 -0.02
CA HIS A 121 -26.19 -3.36 0.38
C HIS A 121 -26.26 -3.57 1.91
N LEU A 122 -26.11 -2.49 2.68
CA LEU A 122 -26.17 -2.52 4.15
C LEU A 122 -27.55 -2.05 4.64
N ASP A 123 -28.16 -2.85 5.53
CA ASP A 123 -29.42 -2.51 6.18
C ASP A 123 -29.15 -1.90 7.56
N PRO A 124 -29.65 -0.69 7.88
CA PRO A 124 -29.44 -0.05 9.19
C PRO A 124 -29.96 -0.88 10.38
N ASP A 125 -30.94 -1.73 10.19
CA ASP A 125 -31.51 -2.57 11.25
C ASP A 125 -30.76 -3.88 11.45
N GLU A 126 -29.87 -4.25 10.53
CA GLU A 126 -29.08 -5.48 10.60
C GLU A 126 -28.09 -5.43 11.76
N LYS A 127 -28.02 -6.56 12.52
CA LYS A 127 -27.08 -6.71 13.64
C LYS A 127 -25.65 -6.89 13.14
N ILE A 128 -24.71 -6.10 13.67
CA ILE A 128 -23.29 -6.14 13.26
C ILE A 128 -22.67 -7.51 13.55
N VAL A 129 -23.11 -8.21 14.58
CA VAL A 129 -22.62 -9.54 14.94
C VAL A 129 -22.91 -10.59 13.88
N THR A 130 -24.01 -10.44 13.12
CA THR A 130 -24.42 -11.36 12.05
C THR A 130 -23.82 -11.06 10.69
N LEU A 131 -23.16 -9.91 10.55
CA LEU A 131 -22.53 -9.52 9.29
C LEU A 131 -21.40 -10.47 8.90
N SER A 132 -21.32 -10.79 7.61
CA SER A 132 -20.16 -11.43 7.02
C SER A 132 -18.92 -10.57 7.20
N PHE A 133 -17.74 -11.15 7.03
CA PHE A 133 -16.48 -10.40 7.07
C PHE A 133 -16.49 -9.24 6.06
N GLY A 134 -16.92 -9.50 4.82
CA GLY A 134 -17.02 -8.47 3.78
C GLY A 134 -18.02 -7.35 4.11
N ALA A 135 -19.17 -7.69 4.71
CA ALA A 135 -20.13 -6.68 5.13
C ALA A 135 -19.59 -5.81 6.28
N LYS A 136 -18.80 -6.38 7.21
CA LYS A 136 -18.09 -5.62 8.25
C LYS A 136 -17.06 -4.65 7.65
N THR A 137 -16.28 -5.09 6.68
CA THR A 137 -15.34 -4.23 5.94
C THR A 137 -16.07 -3.09 5.24
N LYS A 138 -17.18 -3.36 4.54
CA LYS A 138 -18.01 -2.35 3.91
C LYS A 138 -18.60 -1.36 4.91
N LEU A 139 -19.02 -1.82 6.09
CA LEU A 139 -19.48 -0.94 7.17
C LEU A 139 -18.35 -0.03 7.67
N SER A 140 -17.15 -0.57 7.87
CA SER A 140 -15.96 0.22 8.28
C SER A 140 -15.65 1.32 7.26
N LEU A 141 -15.67 0.97 5.96
CA LEU A 141 -15.47 1.93 4.87
C LEU A 141 -16.58 2.98 4.82
N LEU A 142 -17.85 2.59 4.97
CA LEU A 142 -18.98 3.52 5.04
C LEU A 142 -18.78 4.54 6.16
N LEU A 143 -18.45 4.07 7.37
CA LEU A 143 -18.22 4.94 8.52
C LEU A 143 -17.04 5.88 8.31
N ALA A 144 -15.98 5.43 7.66
CA ALA A 144 -14.81 6.23 7.35
C ALA A 144 -15.07 7.27 6.26
N LEU A 145 -15.65 6.86 5.12
CA LEU A 145 -15.90 7.71 3.97
C LEU A 145 -16.97 8.78 4.23
N SER A 146 -18.01 8.45 5.01
CA SER A 146 -19.09 9.40 5.35
C SER A 146 -18.63 10.60 6.18
N ARG A 147 -17.41 10.53 6.78
CA ARG A 147 -16.76 11.64 7.49
C ARG A 147 -16.12 12.65 6.57
N GLU A 148 -16.03 12.35 5.27
CA GLU A 148 -15.31 13.13 4.25
C GLU A 148 -13.85 13.44 4.65
N PRO A 149 -13.05 12.42 5.00
CA PRO A 149 -11.67 12.66 5.41
C PRO A 149 -10.83 13.16 4.24
N GLU A 150 -9.83 14.01 4.51
CA GLU A 150 -8.82 14.43 3.52
C GLU A 150 -7.79 13.30 3.26
N VAL A 151 -7.55 12.44 4.26
CA VAL A 151 -6.66 11.29 4.14
C VAL A 151 -7.38 10.04 4.63
N LEU A 152 -7.42 9.01 3.78
CA LEU A 152 -7.97 7.70 4.11
C LEU A 152 -6.84 6.68 4.13
N ILE A 153 -6.64 6.04 5.28
CA ILE A 153 -5.60 5.02 5.48
C ILE A 153 -6.30 3.67 5.64
N LEU A 154 -5.97 2.73 4.75
CA LEU A 154 -6.62 1.44 4.66
C LEU A 154 -5.60 0.33 4.83
N ASP A 155 -5.75 -0.50 5.85
CA ASP A 155 -4.92 -1.69 6.01
C ASP A 155 -5.66 -2.92 5.53
N GLU A 156 -5.19 -3.50 4.41
CA GLU A 156 -5.74 -4.71 3.78
C GLU A 156 -7.28 -4.70 3.59
N PRO A 157 -7.89 -3.61 3.04
CA PRO A 157 -9.35 -3.42 3.03
C PRO A 157 -10.10 -4.40 2.13
N THR A 158 -9.40 -5.14 1.28
CA THR A 158 -10.01 -6.09 0.33
C THR A 158 -9.72 -7.55 0.66
N THR A 159 -8.98 -7.81 1.73
CA THR A 159 -8.68 -9.18 2.18
C THR A 159 -9.98 -9.91 2.54
N GLY A 160 -10.13 -11.13 2.03
CA GLY A 160 -11.32 -11.96 2.26
C GLY A 160 -12.61 -11.51 1.56
N LEU A 161 -12.55 -10.50 0.69
CA LEU A 161 -13.68 -10.10 -0.15
C LEU A 161 -13.73 -10.94 -1.44
N ASP A 162 -14.96 -11.22 -1.90
CA ASP A 162 -15.20 -11.72 -3.26
C ASP A 162 -14.91 -10.64 -4.32
N ALA A 163 -14.81 -11.04 -5.59
CA ALA A 163 -14.45 -10.16 -6.70
C ALA A 163 -15.42 -8.97 -6.86
N ILE A 164 -16.72 -9.18 -6.64
CA ILE A 164 -17.75 -8.13 -6.77
C ILE A 164 -17.59 -7.12 -5.64
N SER A 165 -17.43 -7.59 -4.42
CA SER A 165 -17.19 -6.74 -3.24
C SER A 165 -15.91 -5.92 -3.36
N LYS A 166 -14.82 -6.50 -3.89
CA LYS A 166 -13.58 -5.78 -4.18
C LYS A 166 -13.81 -4.64 -5.18
N GLN A 167 -14.51 -4.92 -6.29
CA GLN A 167 -14.83 -3.90 -7.28
C GLN A 167 -15.66 -2.75 -6.70
N GLN A 168 -16.64 -3.05 -5.85
CA GLN A 168 -17.44 -2.03 -5.16
C GLN A 168 -16.57 -1.13 -4.27
N VAL A 169 -15.67 -1.73 -3.48
CA VAL A 169 -14.74 -0.98 -2.62
C VAL A 169 -13.84 -0.06 -3.47
N PHE A 170 -13.17 -0.60 -4.50
CA PHE A 170 -12.30 0.21 -5.34
C PHE A 170 -13.04 1.31 -6.10
N ALA A 171 -14.28 1.05 -6.57
CA ALA A 171 -15.09 2.07 -7.20
C ALA A 171 -15.38 3.26 -6.26
N GLU A 172 -15.66 3.00 -4.98
CA GLU A 172 -15.87 4.07 -3.99
C GLU A 172 -14.56 4.79 -3.63
N LEU A 173 -13.42 4.09 -3.61
CA LEU A 173 -12.11 4.73 -3.40
C LEU A 173 -11.72 5.65 -4.57
N LEU A 174 -11.96 5.22 -5.81
CA LEU A 174 -11.72 6.04 -7.00
C LEU A 174 -12.60 7.31 -6.97
N LYS A 175 -13.90 7.18 -6.67
CA LYS A 175 -14.78 8.33 -6.49
C LYS A 175 -14.31 9.27 -5.39
N ALA A 176 -13.78 8.72 -4.29
CA ALA A 176 -13.28 9.52 -3.18
C ALA A 176 -12.12 10.43 -3.55
N VAL A 177 -11.28 10.05 -4.52
CA VAL A 177 -10.13 10.85 -4.98
C VAL A 177 -10.41 11.66 -6.25
N GLU A 178 -11.56 11.49 -6.90
CA GLU A 178 -11.90 12.10 -8.20
C GLU A 178 -11.83 13.63 -8.18
N ASP A 179 -12.16 14.24 -7.05
CA ASP A 179 -12.08 15.70 -6.87
C ASP A 179 -10.66 16.23 -6.59
N GLY A 180 -9.67 15.35 -6.43
CA GLY A 180 -8.29 15.67 -6.10
C GLY A 180 -8.08 16.18 -4.67
N HIS A 181 -9.12 16.24 -3.84
CA HIS A 181 -9.03 16.73 -2.46
C HIS A 181 -8.70 15.65 -1.44
N ARG A 182 -9.02 14.40 -1.74
CA ARG A 182 -8.79 13.27 -0.84
C ARG A 182 -7.63 12.42 -1.31
N THR A 183 -6.90 11.88 -0.36
CA THR A 183 -5.75 11.00 -0.59
C THR A 183 -6.01 9.66 0.06
N VAL A 184 -5.65 8.59 -0.61
CA VAL A 184 -5.79 7.22 -0.10
C VAL A 184 -4.42 6.56 0.01
N LEU A 185 -4.09 6.06 1.19
CA LEU A 185 -3.00 5.12 1.41
C LEU A 185 -3.62 3.75 1.67
N VAL A 186 -3.34 2.77 0.82
CA VAL A 186 -3.87 1.41 0.95
C VAL A 186 -2.75 0.40 0.99
N SER A 187 -2.71 -0.44 2.05
CA SER A 187 -1.87 -1.63 2.04
C SER A 187 -2.59 -2.77 1.34
N SER A 188 -1.86 -3.58 0.59
CA SER A 188 -2.41 -4.78 -0.02
C SER A 188 -1.32 -5.81 -0.34
N HIS A 189 -1.71 -7.07 -0.32
CA HIS A 189 -0.99 -8.16 -0.96
C HIS A 189 -1.59 -8.54 -2.34
N GLY A 190 -2.74 -7.95 -2.71
CA GLY A 190 -3.38 -8.13 -4.03
C GLY A 190 -2.77 -7.19 -5.06
N LEU A 191 -1.64 -7.58 -5.64
CA LEU A 191 -0.81 -6.72 -6.49
C LEU A 191 -1.50 -6.30 -7.79
N THR A 192 -2.25 -7.20 -8.41
CA THR A 192 -3.04 -6.93 -9.62
C THR A 192 -4.09 -5.83 -9.38
N ASP A 193 -4.71 -5.81 -8.19
CA ASP A 193 -5.65 -4.76 -7.81
C ASP A 193 -4.91 -3.43 -7.67
N ILE A 194 -3.77 -3.40 -6.94
CA ILE A 194 -2.98 -2.18 -6.73
C ILE A 194 -2.45 -1.62 -8.06
N GLU A 195 -1.89 -2.45 -8.94
CA GLU A 195 -1.40 -2.03 -10.26
C GLU A 195 -2.48 -1.33 -11.09
N ARG A 196 -3.75 -1.75 -10.90
CA ARG A 196 -4.89 -1.22 -11.65
C ARG A 196 -5.45 0.09 -11.10
N PHE A 197 -5.36 0.32 -9.79
CA PHE A 197 -6.08 1.41 -9.13
C PHE A 197 -5.18 2.47 -8.49
N ALA A 198 -3.89 2.16 -8.21
CA ALA A 198 -3.01 3.08 -7.53
C ALA A 198 -2.21 3.97 -8.52
N ASP A 199 -2.09 5.24 -8.20
CA ASP A 199 -1.26 6.20 -8.95
C ASP A 199 0.21 6.08 -8.56
N HIS A 200 0.46 5.72 -7.29
CA HIS A 200 1.78 5.56 -6.71
C HIS A 200 1.88 4.23 -5.97
N VAL A 201 3.08 3.69 -5.89
CA VAL A 201 3.37 2.45 -5.19
C VAL A 201 4.67 2.55 -4.40
N GLY A 202 4.68 1.95 -3.21
CA GLY A 202 5.88 1.69 -2.42
C GLY A 202 5.94 0.24 -1.97
N MET A 203 7.09 -0.40 -2.08
CA MET A 203 7.29 -1.77 -1.65
C MET A 203 8.11 -1.85 -0.37
N ILE A 204 7.52 -2.44 0.68
CA ILE A 204 8.24 -2.78 1.91
C ILE A 204 8.59 -4.27 1.90
N LYS A 205 9.85 -4.59 2.21
CA LYS A 205 10.35 -5.95 2.45
C LYS A 205 11.28 -5.93 3.66
N GLN A 206 11.08 -6.88 4.60
CA GLN A 206 11.91 -7.01 5.82
C GLN A 206 12.11 -5.68 6.58
N GLY A 207 11.05 -4.90 6.68
CA GLY A 207 11.06 -3.60 7.37
C GLY A 207 11.70 -2.43 6.61
N LYS A 208 12.16 -2.62 5.37
CA LYS A 208 12.78 -1.58 4.55
C LYS A 208 11.93 -1.25 3.34
N LEU A 209 11.90 0.03 2.97
CA LEU A 209 11.31 0.46 1.70
C LEU A 209 12.33 0.18 0.58
N LEU A 210 11.99 -0.69 -0.36
CA LEU A 210 12.86 -1.07 -1.48
C LEU A 210 12.79 -0.05 -2.61
N PHE A 211 11.61 0.42 -2.93
CA PHE A 211 11.36 1.46 -3.91
C PHE A 211 10.04 2.18 -3.59
N GLU A 212 9.92 3.38 -4.08
CA GLU A 212 8.65 4.10 -4.22
C GLU A 212 8.66 4.94 -5.50
N GLY A 213 7.47 5.25 -6.02
CA GLY A 213 7.32 6.11 -7.19
C GLY A 213 5.92 6.04 -7.78
N ARG A 214 5.75 6.74 -8.91
CA ARG A 214 4.54 6.60 -9.72
C ARG A 214 4.46 5.17 -10.27
N MET A 215 3.24 4.64 -10.39
CA MET A 215 3.04 3.26 -10.86
C MET A 215 3.64 3.02 -12.24
N ASP A 216 3.38 3.94 -13.19
CA ASP A 216 3.91 3.86 -14.55
C ASP A 216 5.45 3.92 -14.58
N GLU A 217 6.07 4.80 -13.79
CA GLU A 217 7.52 4.93 -13.69
C GLU A 217 8.17 3.67 -13.08
N VAL A 218 7.57 3.11 -12.02
CA VAL A 218 8.07 1.89 -11.38
C VAL A 218 8.00 0.68 -12.33
N VAL A 219 6.87 0.48 -13.01
CA VAL A 219 6.70 -0.62 -13.97
C VAL A 219 7.63 -0.44 -15.19
N ASP A 220 7.88 0.80 -15.62
CA ASP A 220 8.80 1.07 -16.72
C ASP A 220 10.28 1.03 -16.32
N ARG A 221 10.61 1.22 -15.04
CA ARG A 221 11.98 1.22 -14.52
C ARG A 221 12.63 -0.16 -14.55
N PHE A 222 11.87 -1.21 -14.30
CA PHE A 222 12.41 -2.56 -14.19
C PHE A 222 12.13 -3.41 -15.43
N ARG A 223 13.09 -4.28 -15.77
CA ARG A 223 12.95 -5.26 -16.86
C ARG A 223 13.47 -6.62 -16.41
N LEU A 224 12.83 -7.67 -16.89
CA LEU A 224 13.39 -8.99 -16.86
C LEU A 224 14.39 -9.11 -18.00
N ALA A 225 15.66 -9.33 -17.65
CA ALA A 225 16.72 -9.61 -18.58
C ALA A 225 16.95 -11.11 -18.67
N GLU A 226 16.90 -11.66 -19.90
CA GLU A 226 17.37 -13.01 -20.22
C GLU A 226 18.58 -12.89 -21.13
N PHE A 227 19.65 -13.61 -20.82
CA PHE A 227 20.91 -13.53 -21.58
C PHE A 227 21.73 -14.81 -21.40
N PHE A 228 22.75 -14.95 -22.26
CA PHE A 228 23.68 -16.07 -22.22
C PHE A 228 25.07 -15.60 -21.76
N SER A 229 25.74 -16.46 -20.97
CA SER A 229 27.16 -16.26 -20.64
C SER A 229 28.06 -16.89 -21.71
N VAL A 230 29.22 -16.27 -21.94
CA VAL A 230 30.26 -16.81 -22.82
C VAL A 230 31.40 -17.33 -21.94
N ASN A 231 31.98 -18.46 -22.32
CA ASN A 231 33.14 -19.05 -21.67
C ASN A 231 33.00 -19.33 -20.15
N GLY A 232 31.81 -19.66 -19.68
CA GLY A 232 31.58 -19.96 -18.27
C GLY A 232 31.64 -18.74 -17.34
N THR A 233 31.48 -17.52 -17.88
CA THR A 233 31.42 -16.31 -17.08
C THR A 233 30.25 -16.40 -16.11
N THR A 234 30.48 -16.10 -14.84
CA THR A 234 29.47 -16.01 -13.79
C THR A 234 29.12 -14.55 -13.50
N PHE A 235 27.84 -14.29 -13.20
CA PHE A 235 27.35 -12.97 -12.85
C PHE A 235 26.85 -12.97 -11.42
N ALA A 236 27.13 -11.90 -10.67
CA ALA A 236 26.66 -11.72 -9.30
C ALA A 236 25.66 -10.55 -9.23
N THR A 237 24.76 -10.61 -8.26
CA THR A 237 23.87 -9.50 -7.90
C THR A 237 24.72 -8.27 -7.53
N ARG A 238 24.32 -7.11 -8.04
CA ARG A 238 24.95 -5.81 -7.78
C ARG A 238 23.87 -4.69 -7.81
N PRO A 239 24.18 -3.47 -7.40
CA PRO A 239 23.24 -2.37 -7.54
C PRO A 239 22.66 -2.26 -8.95
N GLY A 240 21.34 -2.35 -9.08
CA GLY A 240 20.61 -2.31 -10.35
C GLY A 240 20.55 -3.63 -11.14
N LEU A 241 21.16 -4.70 -10.63
CA LEU A 241 21.10 -6.03 -11.24
C LEU A 241 20.93 -7.11 -10.18
N THR A 242 19.77 -7.75 -10.15
CA THR A 242 19.48 -8.88 -9.27
C THR A 242 19.42 -10.17 -10.09
N ILE A 243 20.32 -11.12 -9.81
CA ILE A 243 20.28 -12.43 -10.45
C ILE A 243 19.14 -13.26 -9.85
N LEU A 244 18.18 -13.67 -10.69
CA LEU A 244 17.02 -14.44 -10.27
C LEU A 244 17.20 -15.95 -10.44
N LYS A 245 17.89 -16.34 -11.52
CA LYS A 245 18.13 -17.76 -11.85
C LYS A 245 19.23 -17.87 -12.87
N HIS A 246 20.02 -18.95 -12.81
CA HIS A 246 20.89 -19.35 -13.91
C HIS A 246 20.83 -20.87 -14.11
N THR A 247 21.05 -21.31 -15.33
CA THR A 247 21.14 -22.73 -15.72
C THR A 247 22.17 -22.83 -16.80
N GLU A 248 23.26 -23.53 -16.53
CA GLU A 248 24.41 -23.63 -17.45
C GLU A 248 24.89 -22.25 -17.91
N ASN A 249 24.58 -21.86 -19.17
CA ASN A 249 24.97 -20.59 -19.74
C ASN A 249 23.80 -19.59 -19.88
N ARG A 250 22.56 -19.95 -19.52
CA ARG A 250 21.37 -19.08 -19.57
C ARG A 250 21.09 -18.44 -18.21
N TRP A 251 20.94 -17.12 -18.22
CA TRP A 251 20.73 -16.29 -17.05
C TRP A 251 19.43 -15.51 -17.13
N ARG A 252 18.77 -15.36 -15.99
CA ARG A 252 17.64 -14.47 -15.81
C ARG A 252 17.94 -13.50 -14.66
N ALA A 253 17.74 -12.22 -14.91
CA ALA A 253 18.01 -11.19 -13.92
C ALA A 253 16.95 -10.10 -13.95
N LEU A 254 16.68 -9.48 -12.80
CA LEU A 254 15.98 -8.21 -12.73
C LEU A 254 16.98 -7.08 -12.97
N LEU A 255 16.64 -6.20 -13.88
CA LEU A 255 17.48 -5.08 -14.28
C LEU A 255 16.75 -3.76 -14.03
N ASP A 256 17.42 -2.87 -13.30
CA ASP A 256 16.97 -1.49 -13.09
C ASP A 256 17.55 -0.61 -14.21
N GLN A 257 16.68 -0.11 -15.09
CA GLN A 257 17.08 0.68 -16.25
C GLN A 257 17.64 2.06 -15.91
N THR A 258 17.50 2.51 -14.65
CA THR A 258 18.10 3.77 -14.18
C THR A 258 19.60 3.64 -13.88
N THR A 259 20.15 2.43 -13.99
CA THR A 259 21.55 2.11 -13.68
C THR A 259 22.35 1.74 -14.95
N ASP A 260 23.64 1.55 -14.79
CA ASP A 260 24.55 1.06 -15.84
C ASP A 260 24.52 -0.47 -16.01
N ALA A 261 23.61 -1.17 -15.34
CA ALA A 261 23.60 -2.63 -15.22
C ALA A 261 23.57 -3.36 -16.57
N GLN A 262 22.81 -2.84 -17.56
CA GLN A 262 22.77 -3.44 -18.90
C GLN A 262 24.12 -3.31 -19.63
N SER A 263 24.74 -2.14 -19.60
CA SER A 263 26.05 -1.90 -20.22
C SER A 263 27.13 -2.74 -19.53
N TRP A 264 27.05 -2.87 -18.22
CA TRP A 264 27.95 -3.72 -17.45
C TRP A 264 27.80 -5.20 -17.85
N LEU A 265 26.59 -5.74 -17.98
CA LEU A 265 26.35 -7.11 -18.43
C LEU A 265 27.00 -7.37 -19.80
N GLN A 266 26.85 -6.44 -20.75
CA GLN A 266 27.49 -6.52 -22.06
C GLN A 266 29.00 -6.55 -21.97
N ALA A 267 29.58 -5.68 -21.13
CA ALA A 267 31.02 -5.60 -20.91
C ALA A 267 31.61 -6.86 -20.25
N GLN A 268 30.81 -7.55 -19.42
CA GLN A 268 31.21 -8.82 -18.79
C GLN A 268 30.97 -10.05 -19.69
N GLY A 269 30.57 -9.85 -20.94
CA GLY A 269 30.42 -10.93 -21.92
C GLY A 269 29.02 -11.56 -21.98
N ALA A 270 27.99 -10.92 -21.43
CA ALA A 270 26.62 -11.33 -21.66
C ALA A 270 26.27 -11.14 -23.16
N ARG A 271 25.61 -12.13 -23.76
CA ARG A 271 25.18 -12.15 -25.16
C ARG A 271 23.68 -12.36 -25.25
N ASP A 272 23.12 -11.90 -26.38
CA ASP A 272 21.71 -12.09 -26.71
C ASP A 272 20.76 -11.61 -25.60
N ILE A 273 21.03 -10.42 -25.04
CA ILE A 273 20.27 -9.85 -23.95
C ILE A 273 18.89 -9.45 -24.49
N SER A 274 17.85 -10.15 -24.03
CA SER A 274 16.46 -9.80 -24.27
C SER A 274 15.87 -9.15 -23.01
N LEU A 275 15.13 -8.05 -23.18
CA LEU A 275 14.47 -7.33 -22.10
C LEU A 275 12.96 -7.44 -22.25
N THR A 276 12.28 -7.91 -21.21
CA THR A 276 10.82 -8.04 -21.15
C THR A 276 10.24 -7.12 -20.08
N LYS A 277 9.13 -6.46 -20.39
CA LYS A 277 8.35 -5.71 -19.38
C LYS A 277 7.82 -6.66 -18.33
N LEU A 278 7.78 -6.17 -17.09
CA LEU A 278 7.24 -6.87 -15.95
C LEU A 278 5.91 -6.24 -15.53
N THR A 279 4.99 -7.06 -15.01
CA THR A 279 3.89 -6.58 -14.17
C THR A 279 4.39 -6.25 -12.77
N LEU A 280 3.60 -5.52 -12.00
CA LEU A 280 3.91 -5.29 -10.58
C LEU A 280 4.06 -6.62 -9.81
N GLU A 281 3.26 -7.63 -10.19
CA GLU A 281 3.34 -8.98 -9.60
C GLU A 281 4.65 -9.68 -9.94
N ASP A 282 5.09 -9.64 -11.19
CA ASP A 282 6.38 -10.21 -11.60
C ASP A 282 7.55 -9.54 -10.88
N LEU A 283 7.50 -8.20 -10.77
CA LEU A 283 8.51 -7.41 -10.04
C LEU A 283 8.54 -7.81 -8.55
N PHE A 284 7.37 -7.92 -7.94
CA PHE A 284 7.25 -8.34 -6.55
C PHE A 284 7.83 -9.73 -6.33
N VAL A 285 7.47 -10.71 -7.16
CA VAL A 285 7.99 -12.09 -7.07
C VAL A 285 9.51 -12.12 -7.27
N ALA A 286 10.02 -11.35 -8.23
CA ALA A 286 11.46 -11.25 -8.48
C ALA A 286 12.22 -10.74 -7.24
N LEU A 287 11.70 -9.67 -6.61
CA LEU A 287 12.32 -9.07 -5.42
C LEU A 287 12.06 -9.87 -4.13
N ALA A 288 10.93 -10.59 -4.03
CA ALA A 288 10.62 -11.39 -2.84
C ALA A 288 11.51 -12.63 -2.69
N LYS A 289 11.90 -13.26 -3.80
CA LYS A 289 12.68 -14.51 -3.83
C LYS A 289 14.18 -14.38 -3.50
N GLU A 290 14.73 -13.18 -3.38
CA GLU A 290 16.17 -12.97 -3.11
C GLU A 290 16.69 -13.66 -1.83
N ASP A 291 15.82 -14.08 -0.91
CA ASP A 291 16.21 -14.60 0.40
C ASP A 291 16.06 -16.13 0.55
N GLU A 292 15.56 -16.85 -0.46
CA GLU A 292 15.34 -18.31 -0.36
C GLU A 292 16.49 -19.16 -0.93
N GLU A 293 17.51 -18.54 -1.55
CA GLU A 293 18.68 -19.26 -2.15
C GLU A 293 20.01 -18.71 -1.61
N ILE A 294 20.26 -18.85 -0.29
CA ILE A 294 21.61 -18.82 0.29
C ILE A 294 21.77 -20.04 1.22
#